data_b4bddd2dd4ef080333d31a6193315e9f
#
_entry.id   b4bddd2dd4ef080333d31a6193315e9f
#
_cell.length_a   1.000
_cell.length_b   1.000
_cell.length_c   1.000
_cell.angle_alpha   90.00
_cell.angle_beta   90.00
_cell.angle_gamma   90.00
#
_symmetry.space_group_name_H-M   'P 1'
#
loop_
_entity.id
_entity.type
_entity.pdbx_description
1 polymer ?
#
loop_
_entity_poly.entity_id
_entity_poly.type
_entity_poly.pdbx_seq_one_letter_code
_entity_poly.pdbx_strand_id
1 'polypeptide(L)'
;MNPYQGPPRYLHNIGFCNSAPQSFGNPAPMPGYPTMGYPAPQPGYPNTGSGYPQQSSYSQQQSYPQSSSGYPPAPQGYPPSQGYHSAQGYPPAQGYPSAQGYPPAQGYPTSQGYPPNQGHPSAQPYPQSRAQQSPGHQGYPHSVQSHQAYNISSPVYSEPKSKPTVVPVNPFDPRDDAAVLRKAMKGFGTDEKAIIQVLTRRSNEQRLRIAFEFKTLYGKDLVSDLKSETTGKFEDIVVALMTPLPQFYAKELHDATAGIGTDEDVLIEVMCTMSNHEINVIKQAYTAIYGTLLEDDLRGDTSGNFKRLMTSLCMGNRSENFHVDQNQAREDARSLLQAGELRLGTDESVFNAVLCSRSFPQLAAIFQEYQFLTGHDIDDAIKAEFSGDLEKALRAIVKVVRNKPLFFAERLHKSMKGLGTNDRQLIRIMVTRCEVDLGDIADMFQSKYGETLQSWIEGDCSGHYKKCLLGLLGLY
;
A
#
# COMPACT_ATOMS: atom_id res chain seq x y z
N MET A 1 -8.02 38.64 5.80
CA MET A 1 -6.58 38.34 5.65
C MET A 1 -6.47 36.84 5.65
N ASN A 2 -6.32 36.26 4.48
CA ASN A 2 -6.26 34.80 4.30
C ASN A 2 -4.80 34.44 4.18
N PRO A 3 -4.22 33.58 5.03
CA PRO A 3 -2.85 33.10 4.82
C PRO A 3 -2.89 32.03 3.73
N TYR A 4 -2.37 32.35 2.56
CA TYR A 4 -2.07 31.41 1.51
C TYR A 4 -1.12 30.33 2.05
N GLN A 5 -1.62 29.15 2.32
CA GLN A 5 -0.81 27.96 2.48
C GLN A 5 -0.48 27.46 1.08
N GLY A 6 0.80 27.47 0.73
CA GLY A 6 1.30 26.89 -0.50
C GLY A 6 1.00 25.39 -0.60
N PRO A 7 1.13 24.77 -1.79
CA PRO A 7 0.77 23.37 -2.01
C PRO A 7 1.56 22.44 -1.08
N PRO A 8 0.92 21.39 -0.55
CA PRO A 8 1.57 20.41 0.31
C PRO A 8 2.71 19.71 -0.45
N ARG A 9 3.84 19.60 0.17
CA ARG A 9 5.03 18.97 -0.39
C ARG A 9 5.09 17.53 0.08
N TYR A 10 5.13 16.63 -0.88
CA TYR A 10 5.19 15.20 -0.63
C TYR A 10 6.62 14.69 -0.73
N LEU A 11 7.06 14.05 0.32
CA LEU A 11 8.32 13.32 0.36
C LEU A 11 8.09 11.83 0.47
N HIS A 12 8.95 11.12 -0.25
CA HIS A 12 9.14 9.69 -0.13
C HIS A 12 9.94 9.39 1.15
N ASN A 13 9.28 9.12 2.25
CA ASN A 13 9.90 8.41 3.36
C ASN A 13 8.93 7.33 3.82
N ILE A 14 9.21 6.14 3.37
CA ILE A 14 8.51 4.96 3.74
C ILE A 14 9.51 4.06 4.45
N GLY A 15 9.03 3.32 5.45
CA GLY A 15 9.81 2.34 6.16
C GLY A 15 10.28 1.11 5.33
N PHE A 16 10.42 1.27 4.03
CA PHE A 16 11.17 0.37 3.18
C PHE A 16 12.60 0.92 3.13
N CYS A 17 13.56 0.23 3.75
CA CYS A 17 14.96 0.63 3.71
C CYS A 17 15.40 0.91 2.27
N ASN A 18 15.64 2.18 1.96
CA ASN A 18 16.38 2.61 0.78
C ASN A 18 17.88 2.36 1.02
N SER A 19 18.28 1.10 1.16
CA SER A 19 19.67 0.72 1.00
C SER A 19 19.95 0.73 -0.50
N ALA A 20 20.56 1.79 -1.00
CA ALA A 20 21.23 1.72 -2.29
C ALA A 20 22.10 0.46 -2.30
N PRO A 21 22.17 -0.29 -3.40
CA PRO A 21 23.05 -1.46 -3.45
C PRO A 21 24.49 -0.97 -3.32
N GLN A 22 25.04 -1.08 -2.12
CA GLN A 22 26.49 -1.02 -1.97
C GLN A 22 27.02 -2.24 -2.70
N SER A 23 27.86 -1.99 -3.68
CA SER A 23 28.64 -2.98 -4.39
C SER A 23 29.49 -3.73 -3.37
N PHE A 24 29.01 -4.85 -2.89
CA PHE A 24 29.83 -5.79 -2.13
C PHE A 24 30.79 -6.43 -3.11
N GLY A 25 32.08 -6.13 -2.94
CA GLY A 25 33.16 -6.84 -3.56
C GLY A 25 33.01 -8.33 -3.26
N ASN A 26 33.32 -9.16 -4.27
CA ASN A 26 33.29 -10.61 -4.18
C ASN A 26 33.94 -11.10 -2.89
N PRO A 27 33.24 -11.90 -2.05
CA PRO A 27 33.89 -12.60 -0.96
C PRO A 27 34.79 -13.69 -1.52
N ALA A 28 35.99 -13.75 -0.99
CA ALA A 28 36.95 -14.82 -1.25
C ALA A 28 36.35 -16.20 -0.97
N PRO A 29 36.77 -17.28 -1.69
CA PRO A 29 36.18 -18.60 -1.51
C PRO A 29 36.52 -19.16 -0.13
N MET A 30 35.49 -19.56 0.60
CA MET A 30 35.61 -20.31 1.85
C MET A 30 36.13 -21.73 1.60
N PRO A 31 36.95 -22.29 2.49
CA PRO A 31 37.42 -23.69 2.38
C PRO A 31 36.28 -24.68 2.62
N GLY A 32 36.29 -25.76 1.84
CA GLY A 32 35.26 -26.75 1.70
C GLY A 32 34.84 -27.47 2.98
N TYR A 33 33.56 -27.66 3.16
CA TYR A 33 32.96 -28.63 4.05
C TYR A 33 32.82 -29.99 3.36
N PRO A 34 33.04 -31.10 4.04
CA PRO A 34 32.91 -32.42 3.44
C PRO A 34 31.43 -32.74 3.17
N THR A 35 31.15 -33.13 1.95
CA THR A 35 29.87 -33.69 1.52
C THR A 35 29.64 -35.04 2.14
N MET A 36 28.67 -35.15 3.06
CA MET A 36 28.07 -36.43 3.41
C MET A 36 27.05 -36.83 2.36
N GLY A 37 27.35 -37.90 1.63
CA GLY A 37 26.47 -38.47 0.61
C GLY A 37 25.23 -39.10 1.23
N TYR A 38 24.08 -38.86 0.62
CA TYR A 38 22.86 -39.60 0.85
C TYR A 38 22.93 -40.93 0.10
N PRO A 39 22.59 -42.10 0.74
CA PRO A 39 22.48 -43.35 0.02
C PRO A 39 21.21 -43.41 -0.80
N ALA A 40 21.35 -43.92 -2.04
CA ALA A 40 20.25 -44.15 -2.99
C ALA A 40 19.38 -45.36 -2.51
N PRO A 41 18.06 -45.35 -2.87
CA PRO A 41 17.19 -46.50 -2.53
C PRO A 41 17.40 -47.66 -3.49
N GLN A 42 17.52 -48.86 -2.94
CA GLN A 42 17.53 -50.14 -3.65
C GLN A 42 16.11 -50.78 -3.66
N PRO A 43 15.74 -51.54 -4.71
CA PRO A 43 14.45 -52.19 -4.81
C PRO A 43 14.50 -53.67 -4.39
N GLY A 44 13.39 -54.19 -3.86
CA GLY A 44 13.23 -55.64 -3.72
C GLY A 44 12.17 -56.07 -2.73
N TYR A 45 11.05 -56.56 -3.25
CA TYR A 45 10.03 -57.36 -2.53
C TYR A 45 10.55 -58.76 -2.18
N PRO A 46 9.98 -59.54 -1.26
CA PRO A 46 8.66 -60.11 -1.48
C PRO A 46 7.68 -60.24 -0.27
N ASN A 47 6.47 -60.41 -0.61
CA ASN A 47 5.25 -60.74 0.07
C ASN A 47 5.26 -62.09 0.80
N THR A 48 4.80 -62.16 2.08
CA THR A 48 4.13 -63.33 2.64
C THR A 48 3.18 -62.91 3.75
N GLY A 49 2.01 -63.48 3.67
CA GLY A 49 0.79 -63.19 4.30
C GLY A 49 0.53 -63.83 5.67
N SER A 50 -0.70 -63.69 6.03
CA SER A 50 -1.48 -64.37 7.09
C SER A 50 -1.50 -63.71 8.48
N GLY A 51 -2.71 -63.34 8.90
CA GLY A 51 -3.44 -63.91 9.99
C GLY A 51 -4.12 -62.88 10.89
N TYR A 52 -5.42 -62.74 10.77
CA TYR A 52 -6.27 -62.19 11.85
C TYR A 52 -6.45 -63.20 12.96
N PRO A 53 -6.70 -62.78 14.21
CA PRO A 53 -7.99 -63.15 14.78
C PRO A 53 -8.74 -62.00 15.51
N GLN A 54 -10.07 -62.23 15.52
CA GLN A 54 -11.14 -61.45 16.12
C GLN A 54 -11.27 -61.64 17.65
N GLN A 55 -12.05 -60.74 18.25
CA GLN A 55 -12.91 -60.82 19.46
C GLN A 55 -12.25 -60.51 20.80
N SER A 56 -12.82 -59.60 21.63
CA SER A 56 -14.09 -59.79 22.33
C SER A 56 -14.54 -58.50 23.08
N SER A 57 -15.84 -58.31 23.11
CA SER A 57 -16.70 -57.41 23.86
C SER A 57 -16.56 -57.51 25.40
N TYR A 58 -16.63 -56.36 26.09
CA TYR A 58 -17.27 -56.27 27.40
C TYR A 58 -18.01 -54.95 27.59
N SER A 59 -19.32 -55.07 27.78
CA SER A 59 -20.29 -54.08 28.26
C SER A 59 -20.22 -53.97 29.76
N GLN A 60 -20.21 -52.74 30.34
CA GLN A 60 -20.78 -52.50 31.66
C GLN A 60 -21.49 -51.17 31.71
N GLN A 61 -22.77 -51.28 32.03
CA GLN A 61 -23.69 -50.21 32.40
C GLN A 61 -23.30 -49.59 33.78
N GLN A 62 -23.38 -48.27 33.90
CA GLN A 62 -23.75 -47.64 35.15
C GLN A 62 -24.66 -46.45 34.91
N SER A 63 -25.78 -46.49 35.63
CA SER A 63 -26.96 -45.67 35.65
C SER A 63 -26.73 -44.31 36.30
N TYR A 64 -27.35 -43.26 35.76
CA TYR A 64 -27.51 -41.95 36.36
C TYR A 64 -28.95 -41.76 36.87
N PRO A 65 -29.18 -41.07 37.99
CA PRO A 65 -30.51 -40.73 38.44
C PRO A 65 -31.05 -39.49 37.76
N GLN A 66 -32.33 -39.51 37.41
CA GLN A 66 -33.13 -38.41 36.86
C GLN A 66 -33.38 -37.32 37.90
N SER A 67 -33.26 -36.05 37.50
CA SER A 67 -34.00 -34.98 38.13
C SER A 67 -34.80 -34.22 37.05
N SER A 68 -36.09 -34.13 37.32
CA SER A 68 -37.14 -33.52 36.52
C SER A 68 -37.15 -31.99 36.61
N SER A 69 -37.23 -31.29 35.48
CA SER A 69 -37.95 -30.01 35.39
C SER A 69 -38.36 -29.77 33.92
N GLY A 70 -39.69 -29.51 33.77
CA GLY A 70 -40.37 -29.51 32.49
C GLY A 70 -40.14 -28.29 31.61
N TYR A 71 -40.24 -28.54 30.33
CA TYR A 71 -40.43 -27.54 29.28
C TYR A 71 -41.79 -27.71 28.62
N PRO A 72 -42.44 -26.63 28.16
CA PRO A 72 -43.74 -26.71 27.47
C PRO A 72 -43.60 -27.19 26.04
N PRO A 73 -44.70 -27.71 25.40
CA PRO A 73 -44.67 -28.41 24.14
C PRO A 73 -44.52 -27.48 22.93
N ALA A 74 -43.79 -27.93 21.93
CA ALA A 74 -43.62 -27.31 20.63
C ALA A 74 -44.91 -27.38 19.78
N PRO A 75 -45.19 -26.41 18.89
CA PRO A 75 -46.33 -26.44 17.98
C PRO A 75 -46.09 -27.39 16.80
N GLN A 76 -47.19 -28.06 16.44
CA GLN A 76 -47.28 -29.07 15.39
C GLN A 76 -47.24 -28.47 13.96
N GLY A 77 -46.60 -29.21 13.06
CA GLY A 77 -47.11 -29.46 11.73
C GLY A 77 -46.56 -28.60 10.57
N TYR A 78 -45.60 -29.16 9.83
CA TYR A 78 -45.38 -28.82 8.42
C TYR A 78 -45.83 -30.00 7.55
N PRO A 79 -46.50 -29.75 6.40
CA PRO A 79 -46.92 -30.83 5.50
C PRO A 79 -45.70 -31.41 4.73
N PRO A 80 -45.79 -32.67 4.26
CA PRO A 80 -44.68 -33.32 3.57
C PRO A 80 -44.39 -32.67 2.20
N SER A 81 -43.15 -32.40 1.91
CA SER A 81 -42.65 -31.92 0.61
C SER A 81 -42.77 -33.03 -0.44
N GLN A 82 -43.45 -32.73 -1.53
CA GLN A 82 -43.58 -33.58 -2.72
C GLN A 82 -42.18 -33.78 -3.38
N GLY A 83 -41.97 -35.05 -3.82
CA GLY A 83 -40.72 -35.50 -4.43
C GLY A 83 -40.36 -34.75 -5.72
N TYR A 84 -39.07 -34.42 -5.87
CA TYR A 84 -38.53 -33.91 -7.12
C TYR A 84 -38.33 -35.03 -8.13
N HIS A 85 -38.84 -34.83 -9.33
CA HIS A 85 -38.63 -35.70 -10.48
C HIS A 85 -37.14 -35.70 -10.87
N SER A 86 -36.65 -36.90 -11.19
CA SER A 86 -35.31 -37.16 -11.72
C SER A 86 -35.01 -36.27 -12.95
N ALA A 87 -33.90 -35.55 -12.92
CA ALA A 87 -33.40 -34.79 -14.04
C ALA A 87 -33.00 -35.74 -15.19
N GLN A 88 -33.54 -35.46 -16.37
CA GLN A 88 -33.14 -36.12 -17.61
C GLN A 88 -31.70 -35.77 -17.96
N GLY A 89 -30.96 -36.77 -18.46
CA GLY A 89 -29.56 -36.68 -18.83
C GLY A 89 -29.28 -35.64 -19.90
N TYR A 90 -28.14 -34.93 -19.76
CA TYR A 90 -27.60 -34.01 -20.76
C TYR A 90 -27.14 -34.77 -22.01
N PRO A 91 -27.39 -34.25 -23.20
CA PRO A 91 -26.82 -34.84 -24.42
C PRO A 91 -25.28 -34.66 -24.45
N PRO A 92 -24.54 -35.59 -25.09
CA PRO A 92 -23.09 -35.52 -25.17
C PRO A 92 -22.64 -34.26 -25.94
N ALA A 93 -21.58 -33.58 -25.43
CA ALA A 93 -20.99 -32.40 -26.03
C ALA A 93 -20.44 -32.74 -27.45
N GLN A 94 -20.94 -32.06 -28.46
CA GLN A 94 -20.36 -32.11 -29.80
C GLN A 94 -18.98 -31.52 -29.82
N GLY A 95 -18.00 -32.24 -30.41
CA GLY A 95 -16.62 -31.85 -30.50
C GLY A 95 -16.43 -30.52 -31.26
N TYR A 96 -15.54 -29.67 -30.75
CA TYR A 96 -15.10 -28.43 -31.41
C TYR A 96 -14.29 -28.78 -32.67
N PRO A 97 -14.50 -28.09 -33.79
CA PRO A 97 -13.66 -28.27 -34.96
C PRO A 97 -12.23 -27.80 -34.68
N SER A 98 -11.27 -28.59 -35.18
CA SER A 98 -9.83 -28.33 -35.08
C SER A 98 -9.48 -26.94 -35.61
N ALA A 99 -8.68 -26.18 -34.85
CA ALA A 99 -8.15 -24.89 -35.28
C ALA A 99 -7.37 -25.02 -36.58
N GLN A 100 -7.83 -24.34 -37.61
CA GLN A 100 -7.07 -24.18 -38.87
C GLN A 100 -5.84 -23.32 -38.57
N GLY A 101 -4.68 -23.80 -39.07
CA GLY A 101 -3.37 -23.14 -38.88
C GLY A 101 -3.36 -21.72 -39.44
N TYR A 102 -2.71 -20.82 -38.73
CA TYR A 102 -2.41 -19.46 -39.18
C TYR A 102 -1.45 -19.51 -40.40
N PRO A 103 -1.68 -18.66 -41.40
CA PRO A 103 -0.69 -18.52 -42.47
C PRO A 103 0.61 -17.91 -41.93
N PRO A 104 1.79 -18.26 -42.50
CA PRO A 104 3.08 -17.72 -42.07
C PRO A 104 3.13 -16.21 -42.26
N ALA A 105 3.66 -15.51 -41.26
CA ALA A 105 3.84 -14.06 -41.26
C ALA A 105 4.74 -13.66 -42.43
N GLN A 106 4.25 -12.81 -43.34
CA GLN A 106 5.04 -12.19 -44.39
C GLN A 106 6.06 -11.24 -43.75
N GLY A 107 7.33 -11.42 -44.11
CA GLY A 107 8.45 -10.62 -43.61
C GLY A 107 8.30 -9.14 -43.98
N TYR A 108 8.60 -8.27 -43.00
CA TYR A 108 8.69 -6.83 -43.20
C TYR A 108 9.86 -6.50 -44.16
N PRO A 109 9.69 -5.56 -45.08
CA PRO A 109 10.79 -5.13 -45.92
C PRO A 109 11.87 -4.42 -45.08
N THR A 110 13.12 -4.82 -45.32
CA THR A 110 14.33 -4.20 -44.75
C THR A 110 14.36 -2.71 -45.08
N SER A 111 14.53 -1.87 -44.07
CA SER A 111 14.72 -0.43 -44.20
C SER A 111 15.89 -0.11 -45.13
N GLN A 112 15.61 0.61 -46.20
CA GLN A 112 16.63 1.18 -47.09
C GLN A 112 17.43 2.25 -46.31
N GLY A 113 18.76 2.16 -46.47
CA GLY A 113 19.71 3.06 -45.81
C GLY A 113 19.52 4.52 -46.25
N TYR A 114 19.69 5.43 -45.33
CA TYR A 114 19.75 6.88 -45.58
C TYR A 114 21.04 7.22 -46.35
N PRO A 115 20.98 8.12 -47.33
CA PRO A 115 22.18 8.61 -48.01
C PRO A 115 23.03 9.49 -47.09
N PRO A 116 24.36 9.55 -47.26
CA PRO A 116 25.24 10.32 -46.41
C PRO A 116 25.01 11.82 -46.58
N ASN A 117 25.02 12.50 -45.43
CA ASN A 117 24.82 13.94 -45.27
C ASN A 117 25.94 14.72 -45.94
N GLN A 118 25.60 15.50 -46.98
CA GLN A 118 26.54 16.42 -47.62
C GLN A 118 26.76 17.64 -46.72
N GLY A 119 28.05 17.99 -46.52
CA GLY A 119 28.49 19.05 -45.65
C GLY A 119 27.96 20.43 -46.04
N HIS A 120 27.58 21.22 -45.03
CA HIS A 120 27.25 22.64 -45.18
C HIS A 120 28.54 23.47 -45.37
N PRO A 121 28.55 24.44 -46.30
CA PRO A 121 29.67 25.34 -46.46
C PRO A 121 29.71 26.39 -45.33
N SER A 122 30.94 26.71 -44.91
CA SER A 122 31.33 27.66 -43.90
C SER A 122 30.73 29.07 -44.16
N ALA A 123 30.16 29.67 -43.10
CA ALA A 123 29.72 31.06 -43.11
C ALA A 123 30.88 32.02 -43.20
N GLN A 124 30.85 32.95 -44.15
CA GLN A 124 31.75 34.07 -44.29
C GLN A 124 31.39 35.19 -43.32
N PRO A 125 32.36 36.00 -42.85
CA PRO A 125 32.12 37.09 -41.89
C PRO A 125 31.55 38.34 -42.55
N TYR A 126 30.56 38.97 -41.89
CA TYR A 126 29.98 40.24 -42.31
C TYR A 126 30.98 41.42 -42.12
N PRO A 127 31.04 42.40 -43.04
CA PRO A 127 31.87 43.58 -42.88
C PRO A 127 31.28 44.60 -41.96
N GLN A 128 32.13 45.24 -41.13
CA GLN A 128 31.83 46.36 -40.27
C GLN A 128 31.47 47.62 -41.09
N SER A 129 30.31 48.21 -40.85
CA SER A 129 29.95 49.50 -41.40
C SER A 129 30.31 50.62 -40.43
N ARG A 130 31.00 51.55 -40.97
CA ARG A 130 31.66 52.79 -40.47
C ARG A 130 30.60 53.79 -39.99
N ALA A 131 30.91 54.45 -38.87
CA ALA A 131 30.16 55.54 -38.28
C ALA A 131 30.11 56.77 -39.22
N GLN A 132 28.97 57.38 -39.37
CA GLN A 132 28.83 58.78 -39.79
C GLN A 132 28.19 59.62 -38.69
N GLN A 133 28.90 60.68 -38.28
CA GLN A 133 28.45 61.72 -37.38
C GLN A 133 27.51 62.69 -38.13
N SER A 134 26.50 63.17 -37.44
CA SER A 134 25.93 64.54 -37.58
C SER A 134 24.92 64.85 -36.48
N PRO A 135 24.54 66.13 -36.24
CA PRO A 135 24.79 66.72 -34.94
C PRO A 135 23.52 67.16 -34.17
N GLY A 136 23.66 67.24 -32.86
CA GLY A 136 23.03 68.20 -31.98
C GLY A 136 21.50 68.24 -31.83
N HIS A 137 21.00 67.78 -30.67
CA HIS A 137 19.92 68.45 -29.98
C HIS A 137 20.06 68.28 -28.46
N GLN A 138 19.74 69.36 -27.74
CA GLN A 138 19.98 69.67 -26.34
C GLN A 138 19.28 68.70 -25.37
N GLY A 139 19.92 68.51 -24.24
CA GLY A 139 19.62 67.54 -23.21
C GLY A 139 18.43 67.80 -22.32
N TYR A 140 18.01 66.72 -21.70
CA TYR A 140 17.39 66.66 -20.38
C TYR A 140 18.13 65.56 -19.58
N PRO A 141 18.36 65.77 -18.28
CA PRO A 141 19.06 64.77 -17.49
C PRO A 141 18.15 63.63 -17.08
N HIS A 142 18.31 62.47 -17.67
CA HIS A 142 17.73 61.25 -17.15
C HIS A 142 18.67 60.66 -16.09
N SER A 143 18.19 60.57 -14.86
CA SER A 143 18.78 59.86 -13.76
C SER A 143 18.97 58.39 -14.13
N VAL A 144 20.21 57.96 -14.20
CA VAL A 144 20.57 56.54 -14.34
C VAL A 144 20.31 55.87 -13.00
N GLN A 145 19.13 55.22 -12.88
CA GLN A 145 18.90 54.23 -11.85
C GLN A 145 19.66 52.97 -12.24
N SER A 146 20.74 52.70 -11.52
CA SER A 146 21.44 51.42 -11.54
C SER A 146 20.47 50.31 -11.15
N HIS A 147 20.07 49.49 -12.13
CA HIS A 147 19.42 48.21 -11.84
C HIS A 147 20.41 47.29 -11.14
N GLN A 148 20.38 47.31 -9.81
CA GLN A 148 20.97 46.24 -9.03
C GLN A 148 20.20 44.95 -9.42
N ALA A 149 20.93 44.04 -10.08
CA ALA A 149 20.46 42.69 -10.26
C ALA A 149 20.31 42.06 -8.86
N TYR A 150 19.09 41.99 -8.36
CA TYR A 150 18.78 41.19 -7.20
C TYR A 150 19.01 39.73 -7.60
N ASN A 151 20.13 39.18 -7.17
CA ASN A 151 20.31 37.75 -7.08
C ASN A 151 19.27 37.24 -6.09
N ILE A 152 18.09 36.90 -6.60
CA ILE A 152 17.12 36.10 -5.89
C ILE A 152 17.70 34.68 -5.89
N SER A 153 18.59 34.41 -4.93
CA SER A 153 18.88 33.05 -4.53
C SER A 153 17.53 32.43 -4.15
N SER A 154 17.03 31.53 -4.98
CA SER A 154 15.84 30.74 -4.68
C SER A 154 16.01 30.20 -3.26
N PRO A 155 15.05 30.42 -2.36
CA PRO A 155 15.15 29.85 -1.03
C PRO A 155 15.29 28.33 -1.20
N VAL A 156 16.35 27.76 -0.66
CA VAL A 156 16.50 26.32 -0.50
C VAL A 156 15.42 25.93 0.50
N TYR A 157 14.26 25.58 -0.02
CA TYR A 157 13.18 25.05 0.78
C TYR A 157 13.62 23.68 1.27
N SER A 158 14.10 23.60 2.51
CA SER A 158 14.18 22.32 3.20
C SER A 158 12.74 21.83 3.41
N GLU A 159 12.46 20.65 2.86
CA GLU A 159 11.16 20.02 3.05
C GLU A 159 10.90 19.82 4.54
N PRO A 160 9.67 20.06 5.04
CA PRO A 160 9.34 19.75 6.41
C PRO A 160 9.56 18.25 6.62
N LYS A 161 10.42 17.91 7.59
CA LYS A 161 10.66 16.51 7.94
C LYS A 161 9.37 15.94 8.48
N SER A 162 8.96 14.79 7.97
CA SER A 162 7.85 14.01 8.53
C SER A 162 8.13 13.66 10.00
N LYS A 163 7.08 13.49 10.80
CA LYS A 163 7.15 13.18 12.23
C LYS A 163 6.84 11.70 12.49
N PRO A 164 7.81 10.78 12.38
CA PRO A 164 7.62 9.42 12.85
C PRO A 164 7.48 9.40 14.38
N THR A 165 6.66 8.51 14.89
CA THR A 165 6.51 8.29 16.34
C THR A 165 7.38 7.14 16.85
N VAL A 166 7.79 6.25 15.95
CA VAL A 166 8.75 5.19 16.19
C VAL A 166 9.99 5.44 15.33
N VAL A 167 11.13 5.51 15.96
CA VAL A 167 12.43 5.71 15.29
C VAL A 167 13.40 4.58 15.67
N PRO A 168 14.33 4.21 14.80
CA PRO A 168 15.34 3.20 15.13
C PRO A 168 16.14 3.62 16.38
N VAL A 169 16.28 2.70 17.32
CA VAL A 169 17.08 2.91 18.54
C VAL A 169 18.56 2.73 18.22
N ASN A 170 19.41 3.61 18.78
CA ASN A 170 20.84 3.51 18.69
C ASN A 170 21.49 3.95 20.02
N PRO A 171 22.34 3.11 20.70
CA PRO A 171 22.76 1.77 20.28
C PRO A 171 21.62 0.72 20.35
N PHE A 172 21.72 -0.32 19.53
CA PHE A 172 20.73 -1.40 19.44
C PHE A 172 21.43 -2.75 19.50
N ASP A 173 21.09 -3.56 20.51
CA ASP A 173 21.46 -4.97 20.57
C ASP A 173 20.21 -5.86 20.46
N PRO A 174 20.00 -6.55 19.35
CA PRO A 174 18.83 -7.41 19.16
C PRO A 174 18.83 -8.64 20.10
N ARG A 175 19.98 -9.04 20.68
CA ARG A 175 20.07 -10.16 21.60
C ARG A 175 19.51 -9.81 22.97
N ASP A 176 19.75 -8.59 23.44
CA ASP A 176 19.18 -8.10 24.69
C ASP A 176 17.65 -8.04 24.61
N ASP A 177 17.12 -7.48 23.51
CA ASP A 177 15.68 -7.47 23.27
C ASP A 177 15.09 -8.87 23.13
N ALA A 178 15.78 -9.80 22.44
CA ALA A 178 15.38 -11.20 22.35
C ALA A 178 15.34 -11.87 23.73
N ALA A 179 16.31 -11.56 24.61
CA ALA A 179 16.32 -12.06 25.97
C ALA A 179 15.17 -11.51 26.83
N VAL A 180 14.85 -10.22 26.69
CA VAL A 180 13.69 -9.58 27.34
C VAL A 180 12.39 -10.27 26.90
N LEU A 181 12.18 -10.46 25.59
CA LEU A 181 10.99 -11.13 25.06
C LEU A 181 10.92 -12.59 25.50
N ARG A 182 12.06 -13.31 25.50
CA ARG A 182 12.11 -14.69 26.01
C ARG A 182 11.70 -14.78 27.48
N LYS A 183 12.16 -13.84 28.30
CA LYS A 183 11.80 -13.76 29.72
C LYS A 183 10.31 -13.44 29.89
N ALA A 184 9.77 -12.53 29.08
CA ALA A 184 8.37 -12.12 29.14
C ALA A 184 7.39 -13.25 28.81
N MET A 185 7.82 -14.25 28.01
CA MET A 185 7.02 -15.39 27.56
C MET A 185 7.43 -16.71 28.26
N LYS A 186 8.30 -16.68 29.27
CA LYS A 186 8.78 -17.88 29.93
C LYS A 186 8.18 -18.04 31.32
N GLY A 187 7.43 -19.12 31.53
CA GLY A 187 6.94 -19.49 32.86
C GLY A 187 5.42 -19.51 32.91
N PHE A 188 4.87 -19.14 34.06
CA PHE A 188 3.42 -19.05 34.24
C PHE A 188 2.97 -17.59 34.04
N GLY A 189 2.15 -17.37 33.03
CA GLY A 189 1.69 -16.04 32.64
C GLY A 189 2.68 -15.34 31.70
N THR A 190 2.22 -14.23 31.13
CA THR A 190 2.93 -13.43 30.13
C THR A 190 3.16 -12.00 30.67
N ASP A 191 4.34 -11.44 30.43
CA ASP A 191 4.60 -10.01 30.68
C ASP A 191 4.34 -9.21 29.40
N GLU A 192 3.06 -8.93 29.14
CA GLU A 192 2.63 -8.19 27.96
C GLU A 192 3.17 -6.74 27.96
N LYS A 193 3.46 -6.20 29.15
CA LYS A 193 4.06 -4.86 29.25
C LYS A 193 5.47 -4.86 28.65
N ALA A 194 6.28 -5.86 28.96
CA ALA A 194 7.63 -5.98 28.38
C ALA A 194 7.55 -6.20 26.86
N ILE A 195 6.61 -7.04 26.39
CA ILE A 195 6.38 -7.25 24.94
C ILE A 195 6.04 -5.91 24.25
N ILE A 196 5.06 -5.15 24.78
CA ILE A 196 4.67 -3.86 24.24
C ILE A 196 5.86 -2.90 24.22
N GLN A 197 6.61 -2.78 25.31
CA GLN A 197 7.75 -1.86 25.39
C GLN A 197 8.84 -2.16 24.35
N VAL A 198 9.12 -3.42 24.09
CA VAL A 198 10.07 -3.77 23.03
C VAL A 198 9.47 -3.49 21.67
N LEU A 199 8.30 -4.03 21.34
CA LEU A 199 7.79 -4.00 19.97
C LEU A 199 7.38 -2.60 19.49
N THR A 200 6.88 -1.73 20.39
CA THR A 200 6.46 -0.38 20.01
C THR A 200 7.60 0.64 19.98
N ARG A 201 8.81 0.28 20.45
CA ARG A 201 9.97 1.15 20.50
C ARG A 201 11.10 0.71 19.56
N ARG A 202 10.84 -0.23 18.68
CA ARG A 202 11.80 -0.70 17.66
C ARG A 202 11.19 -0.53 16.29
N SER A 203 12.02 -0.18 15.30
CA SER A 203 11.59 -0.17 13.90
C SER A 203 11.25 -1.58 13.41
N ASN A 204 10.51 -1.68 12.30
CA ASN A 204 10.19 -2.97 11.68
C ASN A 204 11.46 -3.78 11.40
N GLU A 205 12.50 -3.16 10.85
CA GLU A 205 13.79 -3.79 10.61
C GLU A 205 14.41 -4.31 11.92
N GLN A 206 14.39 -3.51 12.99
CA GLN A 206 14.92 -3.93 14.28
C GLN A 206 14.12 -5.10 14.87
N ARG A 207 12.79 -5.08 14.76
CA ARG A 207 11.93 -6.20 15.20
C ARG A 207 12.24 -7.51 14.45
N LEU A 208 12.46 -7.43 13.14
CA LEU A 208 12.85 -8.58 12.33
C LEU A 208 14.24 -9.10 12.71
N ARG A 209 15.16 -8.20 13.05
CA ARG A 209 16.48 -8.59 13.55
C ARG A 209 16.40 -9.27 14.92
N ILE A 210 15.53 -8.78 15.81
CA ILE A 210 15.25 -9.45 17.10
C ILE A 210 14.70 -10.87 16.87
N ALA A 211 13.78 -11.07 15.92
CA ALA A 211 13.25 -12.39 15.60
C ALA A 211 14.32 -13.35 15.12
N PHE A 212 15.25 -12.87 14.29
CA PHE A 212 16.40 -13.66 13.84
C PHE A 212 17.31 -14.08 14.99
N GLU A 213 17.69 -13.14 15.88
CA GLU A 213 18.52 -13.44 17.05
C GLU A 213 17.80 -14.35 18.06
N PHE A 214 16.48 -14.17 18.24
CA PHE A 214 15.66 -15.04 19.08
C PHE A 214 15.73 -16.51 18.61
N LYS A 215 15.59 -16.73 17.29
CA LYS A 215 15.73 -18.06 16.71
C LYS A 215 17.14 -18.62 16.87
N THR A 216 18.15 -17.78 16.71
CA THR A 216 19.57 -18.18 16.88
C THR A 216 19.87 -18.56 18.33
N LEU A 217 19.38 -17.81 19.32
CA LEU A 217 19.65 -18.02 20.72
C LEU A 217 18.85 -19.18 21.33
N TYR A 218 17.59 -19.34 20.91
CA TYR A 218 16.65 -20.24 21.58
C TYR A 218 16.14 -21.38 20.71
N GLY A 219 16.45 -21.39 19.42
CA GLY A 219 15.99 -22.42 18.48
C GLY A 219 14.48 -22.36 18.20
N LYS A 220 13.81 -21.24 18.57
CA LYS A 220 12.36 -21.06 18.49
C LYS A 220 12.00 -19.92 17.56
N ASP A 221 10.82 -19.99 16.97
CA ASP A 221 10.27 -18.88 16.18
C ASP A 221 9.57 -17.87 17.10
N LEU A 222 10.04 -16.62 17.08
CA LEU A 222 9.52 -15.56 17.97
C LEU A 222 8.04 -15.26 17.69
N VAL A 223 7.63 -15.24 16.41
CA VAL A 223 6.24 -14.93 16.07
C VAL A 223 5.31 -16.03 16.55
N SER A 224 5.73 -17.28 16.45
CA SER A 224 4.98 -18.42 16.97
C SER A 224 4.87 -18.41 18.50
N ASP A 225 5.97 -18.09 19.21
CA ASP A 225 5.94 -17.94 20.68
C ASP A 225 5.02 -16.76 21.09
N LEU A 226 5.09 -15.61 20.41
CA LEU A 226 4.18 -14.47 20.67
C LEU A 226 2.72 -14.84 20.45
N LYS A 227 2.38 -15.55 19.37
CA LYS A 227 1.01 -16.01 19.10
C LYS A 227 0.47 -16.96 20.16
N SER A 228 1.32 -17.81 20.75
CA SER A 228 0.89 -18.71 21.82
C SER A 228 0.63 -17.99 23.14
N GLU A 229 1.17 -16.79 23.32
CA GLU A 229 1.10 -16.01 24.56
C GLU A 229 0.11 -14.82 24.47
N THR A 230 -0.38 -14.48 23.29
CA THR A 230 -1.28 -13.35 23.08
C THR A 230 -2.57 -13.81 22.39
N THR A 231 -3.66 -13.05 22.53
CA THR A 231 -4.94 -13.40 21.96
C THR A 231 -5.69 -12.17 21.45
N GLY A 232 -6.62 -12.38 20.51
CA GLY A 232 -7.53 -11.36 19.99
C GLY A 232 -6.79 -10.17 19.35
N LYS A 233 -7.29 -8.95 19.54
CA LYS A 233 -6.73 -7.75 18.90
C LYS A 233 -5.30 -7.42 19.34
N PHE A 234 -4.90 -7.86 20.51
CA PHE A 234 -3.51 -7.74 20.94
C PHE A 234 -2.59 -8.69 20.16
N GLU A 235 -3.02 -9.91 19.87
CA GLU A 235 -2.30 -10.81 18.97
C GLU A 235 -2.23 -10.22 17.55
N ASP A 236 -3.35 -9.71 17.02
CA ASP A 236 -3.41 -9.14 15.67
C ASP A 236 -2.35 -8.03 15.48
N ILE A 237 -2.26 -7.07 16.42
CA ILE A 237 -1.30 -5.96 16.30
C ILE A 237 0.15 -6.43 16.51
N VAL A 238 0.40 -7.37 17.41
CA VAL A 238 1.74 -7.95 17.66
C VAL A 238 2.24 -8.67 16.41
N VAL A 239 1.40 -9.47 15.78
CA VAL A 239 1.73 -10.14 14.51
C VAL A 239 1.96 -9.15 13.39
N ALA A 240 1.15 -8.11 13.29
CA ALA A 240 1.34 -7.04 12.30
C ALA A 240 2.70 -6.34 12.47
N LEU A 241 3.09 -6.01 13.70
CA LEU A 241 4.39 -5.40 14.02
C LEU A 241 5.58 -6.29 13.67
N MET A 242 5.43 -7.61 13.78
CA MET A 242 6.47 -8.59 13.50
C MET A 242 6.53 -9.04 12.03
N THR A 243 5.60 -8.57 11.20
CA THR A 243 5.55 -8.89 9.77
C THR A 243 6.37 -7.85 8.97
N PRO A 244 7.21 -8.27 8.00
CA PRO A 244 7.83 -7.33 7.06
C PRO A 244 6.78 -6.49 6.35
N LEU A 245 6.96 -5.16 6.30
CA LEU A 245 5.93 -4.25 5.77
C LEU A 245 5.43 -4.60 4.36
N PRO A 246 6.29 -5.00 3.38
CA PRO A 246 5.78 -5.41 2.08
C PRO A 246 4.87 -6.64 2.14
N GLN A 247 5.20 -7.62 3.00
CA GLN A 247 4.39 -8.81 3.19
C GLN A 247 3.08 -8.48 3.92
N PHE A 248 3.12 -7.54 4.87
CA PHE A 248 1.93 -7.06 5.57
C PHE A 248 0.95 -6.41 4.59
N TYR A 249 1.40 -5.49 3.72
CA TYR A 249 0.57 -4.90 2.69
C TYR A 249 0.07 -5.91 1.65
N ALA A 250 0.93 -6.85 1.24
CA ALA A 250 0.53 -7.93 0.33
C ALA A 250 -0.61 -8.76 0.93
N LYS A 251 -0.51 -9.09 2.23
CA LYS A 251 -1.58 -9.80 2.95
C LYS A 251 -2.86 -8.96 3.04
N GLU A 252 -2.76 -7.68 3.38
CA GLU A 252 -3.92 -6.79 3.47
C GLU A 252 -4.66 -6.67 2.12
N LEU A 253 -3.92 -6.58 1.00
CA LEU A 253 -4.49 -6.55 -0.35
C LEU A 253 -5.11 -7.89 -0.75
N HIS A 254 -4.43 -9.00 -0.47
CA HIS A 254 -4.99 -10.33 -0.72
C HIS A 254 -6.27 -10.56 0.07
N ASP A 255 -6.27 -10.27 1.36
CA ASP A 255 -7.46 -10.43 2.19
C ASP A 255 -8.61 -9.48 1.77
N ALA A 256 -8.29 -8.38 1.09
CA ALA A 256 -9.30 -7.46 0.55
C ALA A 256 -9.94 -7.95 -0.76
N THR A 257 -9.25 -8.84 -1.49
CA THR A 257 -9.75 -9.44 -2.74
C THR A 257 -10.16 -10.90 -2.57
N ALA A 258 -9.79 -11.56 -1.49
CA ALA A 258 -10.09 -12.97 -1.28
C ALA A 258 -11.49 -13.19 -0.68
N GLY A 259 -12.24 -14.16 -1.22
CA GLY A 259 -13.52 -14.59 -0.68
C GLY A 259 -14.74 -14.04 -1.42
N ILE A 260 -15.82 -13.79 -0.70
CA ILE A 260 -17.06 -13.24 -1.28
C ILE A 260 -17.09 -11.72 -1.04
N GLY A 261 -17.03 -10.95 -2.10
CA GLY A 261 -16.97 -9.48 -2.06
C GLY A 261 -15.55 -8.96 -1.95
N THR A 262 -15.41 -7.66 -2.12
CA THR A 262 -14.12 -6.95 -2.10
C THR A 262 -14.15 -5.89 -1.01
N ASP A 263 -13.04 -5.66 -0.31
CA ASP A 263 -12.87 -4.50 0.58
C ASP A 263 -12.19 -3.36 -0.23
N GLU A 264 -13.00 -2.62 -0.97
CA GLU A 264 -12.53 -1.52 -1.81
C GLU A 264 -11.89 -0.40 -0.98
N ASP A 265 -12.28 -0.24 0.27
CA ASP A 265 -11.66 0.75 1.18
C ASP A 265 -10.18 0.44 1.43
N VAL A 266 -9.79 -0.83 1.54
CA VAL A 266 -8.39 -1.26 1.65
C VAL A 266 -7.64 -1.01 0.34
N LEU A 267 -8.23 -1.40 -0.80
CA LEU A 267 -7.62 -1.19 -2.11
C LEU A 267 -7.37 0.31 -2.36
N ILE A 268 -8.36 1.15 -2.09
CA ILE A 268 -8.27 2.61 -2.23
C ILE A 268 -7.18 3.17 -1.31
N GLU A 269 -7.16 2.77 -0.04
CA GLU A 269 -6.18 3.26 0.94
C GLU A 269 -4.76 2.96 0.48
N VAL A 270 -4.48 1.73 0.09
CA VAL A 270 -3.13 1.32 -0.31
C VAL A 270 -2.77 1.90 -1.68
N MET A 271 -3.58 1.67 -2.72
CA MET A 271 -3.22 2.05 -4.08
C MET A 271 -3.10 3.57 -4.30
N CYS A 272 -3.90 4.37 -3.59
CA CYS A 272 -3.86 5.83 -3.74
C CYS A 272 -2.72 6.50 -2.96
N THR A 273 -2.12 5.82 -1.98
CA THR A 273 -1.14 6.43 -1.07
C THR A 273 0.31 6.01 -1.32
N MET A 274 0.54 4.94 -2.06
CA MET A 274 1.87 4.36 -2.28
C MET A 274 2.62 5.03 -3.44
N SER A 275 3.94 5.09 -3.32
CA SER A 275 4.85 5.43 -4.41
C SER A 275 5.03 4.27 -5.38
N ASN A 276 5.66 4.54 -6.54
CA ASN A 276 5.99 3.49 -7.50
C ASN A 276 6.86 2.40 -6.89
N HIS A 277 7.85 2.80 -6.09
CA HIS A 277 8.76 1.86 -5.42
C HIS A 277 7.99 0.94 -4.48
N GLU A 278 7.13 1.50 -3.61
CA GLU A 278 6.32 0.71 -2.67
C GLU A 278 5.40 -0.27 -3.38
N ILE A 279 4.68 0.18 -4.40
CA ILE A 279 3.81 -0.69 -5.20
C ILE A 279 4.61 -1.86 -5.76
N ASN A 280 5.79 -1.61 -6.35
CA ASN A 280 6.61 -2.65 -6.93
C ASN A 280 7.15 -3.66 -5.88
N VAL A 281 7.55 -3.18 -4.71
CA VAL A 281 8.02 -4.05 -3.61
C VAL A 281 6.86 -4.87 -3.03
N ILE A 282 5.67 -4.28 -2.89
CA ILE A 282 4.45 -5.00 -2.47
C ILE A 282 4.07 -6.09 -3.50
N LYS A 283 4.11 -5.79 -4.80
CA LYS A 283 3.84 -6.77 -5.87
C LYS A 283 4.80 -7.96 -5.82
N GLN A 284 6.08 -7.70 -5.60
CA GLN A 284 7.08 -8.78 -5.44
C GLN A 284 6.76 -9.65 -4.22
N ALA A 285 6.43 -9.04 -3.08
CA ALA A 285 6.03 -9.77 -1.88
C ALA A 285 4.72 -10.55 -2.10
N TYR A 286 3.77 -9.97 -2.80
CA TYR A 286 2.49 -10.61 -3.15
C TYR A 286 2.70 -11.88 -3.97
N THR A 287 3.46 -11.77 -5.07
CA THR A 287 3.78 -12.92 -5.92
C THR A 287 4.59 -13.99 -5.17
N ALA A 288 5.52 -13.58 -4.31
CA ALA A 288 6.31 -14.52 -3.51
C ALA A 288 5.46 -15.32 -2.49
N ILE A 289 4.39 -14.72 -1.97
CA ILE A 289 3.52 -15.36 -0.96
C ILE A 289 2.42 -16.19 -1.62
N TYR A 290 1.75 -15.63 -2.64
CA TYR A 290 0.52 -16.21 -3.19
C TYR A 290 0.71 -16.91 -4.54
N GLY A 291 1.84 -16.71 -5.21
CA GLY A 291 2.13 -17.31 -6.52
C GLY A 291 1.35 -16.70 -7.70
N THR A 292 0.52 -15.68 -7.45
CA THR A 292 -0.26 -14.93 -8.44
C THR A 292 0.22 -13.50 -8.53
N LEU A 293 -0.15 -12.79 -9.59
CA LEU A 293 0.14 -11.37 -9.72
C LEU A 293 -0.97 -10.56 -9.04
N LEU A 294 -0.59 -9.52 -8.27
CA LEU A 294 -1.56 -8.60 -7.66
C LEU A 294 -2.51 -7.98 -8.69
N GLU A 295 -1.99 -7.66 -9.89
CA GLU A 295 -2.79 -7.13 -10.99
C GLU A 295 -3.90 -8.07 -11.45
N ASP A 296 -3.66 -9.38 -11.43
CA ASP A 296 -4.62 -10.37 -11.87
C ASP A 296 -5.75 -10.51 -10.84
N ASP A 297 -5.42 -10.54 -9.55
CA ASP A 297 -6.42 -10.59 -8.48
C ASP A 297 -7.24 -9.30 -8.46
N LEU A 298 -6.63 -8.12 -8.58
CA LEU A 298 -7.35 -6.84 -8.71
C LEU A 298 -8.31 -6.84 -9.92
N ARG A 299 -7.91 -7.43 -11.05
CA ARG A 299 -8.77 -7.55 -12.24
C ARG A 299 -9.89 -8.57 -12.04
N GLY A 300 -9.65 -9.62 -11.28
CA GLY A 300 -10.64 -10.65 -10.96
C GLY A 300 -11.77 -10.08 -10.10
N ASP A 301 -11.42 -9.36 -9.05
CA ASP A 301 -12.34 -8.98 -7.99
C ASP A 301 -12.95 -7.58 -8.12
N THR A 302 -12.46 -6.75 -9.03
CA THR A 302 -13.03 -5.43 -9.31
C THR A 302 -13.70 -5.37 -10.68
N SER A 303 -14.51 -4.34 -10.94
CA SER A 303 -15.24 -4.20 -12.19
C SER A 303 -15.25 -2.77 -12.73
N GLY A 304 -15.64 -2.60 -13.99
CA GLY A 304 -15.87 -1.31 -14.64
C GLY A 304 -14.66 -0.36 -14.60
N ASN A 305 -14.93 0.92 -14.37
CA ASN A 305 -13.91 1.96 -14.32
C ASN A 305 -13.09 1.94 -13.02
N PHE A 306 -13.64 1.41 -11.92
CA PHE A 306 -12.88 1.16 -10.69
C PHE A 306 -11.75 0.14 -10.94
N LYS A 307 -12.04 -0.98 -11.64
CA LYS A 307 -11.01 -1.94 -12.09
C LYS A 307 -9.90 -1.25 -12.89
N ARG A 308 -10.27 -0.39 -13.84
CA ARG A 308 -9.28 0.34 -14.66
C ARG A 308 -8.39 1.22 -13.79
N LEU A 309 -8.98 1.96 -12.85
CA LEU A 309 -8.25 2.83 -11.93
C LEU A 309 -7.28 2.05 -11.05
N MET A 310 -7.75 0.99 -10.39
CA MET A 310 -6.92 0.14 -9.53
C MET A 310 -5.78 -0.51 -10.31
N THR A 311 -6.06 -1.03 -11.50
CA THR A 311 -5.02 -1.59 -12.38
C THR A 311 -4.00 -0.53 -12.80
N SER A 312 -4.44 0.69 -13.17
CA SER A 312 -3.54 1.78 -13.55
C SER A 312 -2.63 2.21 -12.39
N LEU A 313 -3.16 2.31 -11.18
CA LEU A 313 -2.36 2.61 -9.98
C LEU A 313 -1.38 1.49 -9.66
N CYS A 314 -1.80 0.23 -9.81
CA CYS A 314 -0.98 -0.96 -9.57
C CYS A 314 0.21 -1.09 -10.55
N MET A 315 0.19 -0.40 -11.68
CA MET A 315 1.34 -0.35 -12.58
C MET A 315 2.57 0.28 -11.94
N GLY A 316 2.40 1.18 -10.96
CA GLY A 316 3.49 1.83 -10.26
C GLY A 316 4.41 2.63 -11.19
N ASN A 317 3.82 3.40 -12.12
CA ASN A 317 4.54 4.17 -13.13
C ASN A 317 4.11 5.65 -13.17
N ARG A 318 3.59 6.19 -12.08
CA ARG A 318 3.30 7.61 -11.91
C ARG A 318 4.56 8.44 -12.12
N SER A 319 4.47 9.59 -12.77
CA SER A 319 5.58 10.53 -12.84
C SER A 319 6.04 10.93 -11.42
N GLU A 320 7.34 10.84 -11.17
CA GLU A 320 7.97 11.28 -9.90
C GLU A 320 8.75 12.59 -10.08
N ASN A 321 8.48 13.31 -11.19
CA ASN A 321 9.08 14.62 -11.44
C ASN A 321 8.49 15.68 -10.49
N PHE A 322 9.34 16.37 -9.75
CA PHE A 322 8.94 17.46 -8.85
C PHE A 322 8.75 18.81 -9.55
N HIS A 323 9.24 18.93 -10.79
CA HIS A 323 9.01 20.14 -11.59
C HIS A 323 7.56 20.21 -12.06
N VAL A 324 6.91 21.35 -11.83
CA VAL A 324 5.54 21.62 -12.24
C VAL A 324 5.55 22.40 -13.56
N ASP A 325 4.90 21.85 -14.58
CA ASP A 325 4.60 22.54 -15.83
C ASP A 325 3.21 23.17 -15.75
N GLN A 326 3.17 24.51 -15.62
CA GLN A 326 1.92 25.26 -15.50
C GLN A 326 1.07 25.24 -16.78
N ASN A 327 1.69 25.16 -17.96
CA ASN A 327 0.95 25.07 -19.22
C ASN A 327 0.27 23.71 -19.33
N GLN A 328 1.00 22.64 -19.05
CA GLN A 328 0.43 21.30 -18.99
C GLN A 328 -0.66 21.18 -17.92
N ALA A 329 -0.51 21.86 -16.77
CA ALA A 329 -1.53 21.87 -15.72
C ALA A 329 -2.85 22.52 -16.22
N ARG A 330 -2.77 23.62 -16.98
CA ARG A 330 -3.94 24.27 -17.58
C ARG A 330 -4.60 23.40 -18.65
N GLU A 331 -3.80 22.73 -19.47
CA GLU A 331 -4.31 21.83 -20.51
C GLU A 331 -5.00 20.61 -19.89
N ASP A 332 -4.38 20.00 -18.90
CA ASP A 332 -4.96 18.86 -18.16
C ASP A 332 -6.26 19.28 -17.43
N ALA A 333 -6.28 20.46 -16.80
CA ALA A 333 -7.49 20.98 -16.14
C ALA A 333 -8.65 21.20 -17.14
N ARG A 334 -8.36 21.77 -18.33
CA ARG A 334 -9.36 21.91 -19.40
C ARG A 334 -9.84 20.56 -19.91
N SER A 335 -8.93 19.60 -20.04
CA SER A 335 -9.26 18.24 -20.48
C SER A 335 -10.19 17.54 -19.48
N LEU A 336 -9.93 17.69 -18.18
CA LEU A 336 -10.81 17.16 -17.13
C LEU A 336 -12.20 17.82 -17.17
N LEU A 337 -12.26 19.15 -17.33
CA LEU A 337 -13.51 19.89 -17.44
C LEU A 337 -14.34 19.45 -18.67
N GLN A 338 -13.66 19.26 -19.81
CA GLN A 338 -14.31 18.79 -21.05
C GLN A 338 -14.76 17.33 -20.96
N ALA A 339 -14.03 16.50 -20.20
CA ALA A 339 -14.35 15.10 -20.01
C ALA A 339 -15.48 14.84 -19.00
N GLY A 340 -15.72 15.79 -18.09
CA GLY A 340 -16.80 15.78 -17.09
C GLY A 340 -17.91 16.77 -17.42
N GLU A 341 -17.95 17.87 -16.70
CA GLU A 341 -19.06 18.82 -16.61
C GLU A 341 -19.51 19.44 -17.95
N LEU A 342 -18.64 19.52 -18.96
CA LEU A 342 -18.98 20.11 -20.27
C LEU A 342 -19.53 19.10 -21.29
N ARG A 343 -19.82 17.88 -20.89
CA ARG A 343 -20.40 16.87 -21.78
C ARG A 343 -21.57 16.12 -21.13
N LEU A 344 -22.43 15.56 -21.95
CA LEU A 344 -23.45 14.63 -21.47
C LEU A 344 -22.81 13.26 -21.26
N GLY A 345 -22.76 12.82 -20.01
CA GLY A 345 -21.97 11.67 -19.58
C GLY A 345 -20.49 12.01 -19.44
N THR A 346 -19.77 11.20 -18.66
CA THR A 346 -18.38 11.47 -18.28
C THR A 346 -17.42 10.60 -19.07
N ASP A 347 -16.24 11.12 -19.44
CA ASP A 347 -15.15 10.33 -20.00
C ASP A 347 -14.16 9.96 -18.89
N GLU A 348 -14.45 8.86 -18.22
CA GLU A 348 -13.66 8.36 -17.10
C GLU A 348 -12.22 8.02 -17.51
N SER A 349 -11.97 7.79 -18.81
CA SER A 349 -10.61 7.46 -19.29
C SER A 349 -9.66 8.64 -19.18
N VAL A 350 -10.13 9.86 -19.36
CA VAL A 350 -9.34 11.10 -19.18
C VAL A 350 -8.98 11.29 -17.69
N PHE A 351 -9.97 11.16 -16.81
CA PHE A 351 -9.72 11.21 -15.36
C PHE A 351 -8.70 10.15 -14.93
N ASN A 352 -8.85 8.90 -15.38
CA ASN A 352 -7.91 7.84 -15.10
C ASN A 352 -6.49 8.17 -15.62
N ALA A 353 -6.37 8.64 -16.85
CA ALA A 353 -5.08 8.96 -17.45
C ALA A 353 -4.36 10.08 -16.67
N VAL A 354 -5.04 11.19 -16.39
CA VAL A 354 -4.45 12.33 -15.67
C VAL A 354 -4.12 11.94 -14.22
N LEU A 355 -5.09 11.42 -13.47
CA LEU A 355 -4.94 11.19 -12.03
C LEU A 355 -3.98 10.05 -11.70
N CYS A 356 -3.73 9.09 -12.61
CA CYS A 356 -2.77 8.01 -12.39
C CYS A 356 -1.36 8.33 -12.88
N SER A 357 -1.20 9.20 -13.90
CA SER A 357 0.11 9.40 -14.54
C SER A 357 0.88 10.63 -14.06
N ARG A 358 0.19 11.73 -13.71
CA ARG A 358 0.83 12.98 -13.30
C ARG A 358 1.43 12.86 -11.90
N SER A 359 2.58 13.54 -11.66
CA SER A 359 3.18 13.61 -10.33
C SER A 359 2.28 14.35 -9.33
N PHE A 360 2.42 14.10 -8.05
CA PHE A 360 1.60 14.78 -7.04
C PHE A 360 1.72 16.30 -7.07
N PRO A 361 2.93 16.92 -7.23
CA PRO A 361 3.03 18.37 -7.43
C PRO A 361 2.30 18.86 -8.68
N GLN A 362 2.37 18.11 -9.78
CA GLN A 362 1.64 18.44 -11.01
C GLN A 362 0.12 18.34 -10.82
N LEU A 363 -0.37 17.30 -10.13
CA LEU A 363 -1.79 17.17 -9.81
C LEU A 363 -2.28 18.32 -8.92
N ALA A 364 -1.48 18.75 -7.95
CA ALA A 364 -1.82 19.91 -7.12
C ALA A 364 -2.02 21.18 -7.96
N ALA A 365 -1.15 21.41 -8.96
CA ALA A 365 -1.27 22.52 -9.89
C ALA A 365 -2.50 22.37 -10.80
N ILE A 366 -2.79 21.16 -11.30
CA ILE A 366 -4.00 20.87 -12.09
C ILE A 366 -5.25 21.19 -11.28
N PHE A 367 -5.32 20.84 -10.02
CA PHE A 367 -6.49 21.10 -9.16
C PHE A 367 -6.69 22.60 -8.90
N GLN A 368 -5.59 23.37 -8.79
CA GLN A 368 -5.65 24.83 -8.68
C GLN A 368 -6.14 25.47 -9.98
N GLU A 369 -5.62 25.05 -11.13
CA GLU A 369 -6.07 25.52 -12.44
C GLU A 369 -7.53 25.14 -12.72
N TYR A 370 -7.96 23.95 -12.30
CA TYR A 370 -9.37 23.52 -12.40
C TYR A 370 -10.29 24.46 -11.62
N GLN A 371 -9.96 24.74 -10.36
CA GLN A 371 -10.70 25.68 -9.52
C GLN A 371 -10.72 27.10 -10.10
N PHE A 372 -9.60 27.52 -10.70
CA PHE A 372 -9.55 28.83 -11.38
C PHE A 372 -10.46 28.88 -12.61
N LEU A 373 -10.54 27.81 -13.38
CA LEU A 373 -11.36 27.72 -14.60
C LEU A 373 -12.87 27.64 -14.30
N THR A 374 -13.25 26.91 -13.26
CA THR A 374 -14.65 26.55 -12.98
C THR A 374 -15.26 27.35 -11.83
N GLY A 375 -14.44 27.92 -10.95
CA GLY A 375 -14.88 28.59 -9.74
C GLY A 375 -15.21 27.66 -8.57
N HIS A 376 -15.13 26.34 -8.75
CA HIS A 376 -15.35 25.34 -7.70
C HIS A 376 -14.27 24.24 -7.68
N ASP A 377 -14.33 23.41 -6.67
CA ASP A 377 -13.31 22.40 -6.40
C ASP A 377 -13.49 21.16 -7.28
N ILE A 378 -12.38 20.54 -7.73
CA ILE A 378 -12.41 19.27 -8.46
C ILE A 378 -13.04 18.12 -7.64
N ASP A 379 -12.97 18.17 -6.31
CA ASP A 379 -13.63 17.19 -5.44
C ASP A 379 -15.15 17.26 -5.57
N ASP A 380 -15.70 18.47 -5.75
CA ASP A 380 -17.15 18.69 -6.00
C ASP A 380 -17.55 18.19 -7.38
N ALA A 381 -16.74 18.44 -8.41
CA ALA A 381 -16.95 17.91 -9.75
C ALA A 381 -16.93 16.38 -9.76
N ILE A 382 -15.92 15.75 -9.12
CA ILE A 382 -15.84 14.29 -9.01
C ILE A 382 -17.08 13.72 -8.30
N LYS A 383 -17.56 14.38 -7.26
CA LYS A 383 -18.75 13.96 -6.52
C LYS A 383 -20.03 14.07 -7.35
N ALA A 384 -20.11 15.03 -8.25
CA ALA A 384 -21.26 15.21 -9.15
C ALA A 384 -21.26 14.22 -10.32
N GLU A 385 -20.08 13.92 -10.86
CA GLU A 385 -19.90 13.13 -12.09
C GLU A 385 -19.74 11.63 -11.85
N PHE A 386 -19.28 11.21 -10.67
CA PHE A 386 -18.98 9.82 -10.36
C PHE A 386 -19.79 9.31 -9.18
N SER A 387 -19.83 8.01 -9.03
CA SER A 387 -20.51 7.35 -7.92
C SER A 387 -19.77 6.09 -7.45
N GLY A 388 -20.12 5.58 -6.26
CA GLY A 388 -19.62 4.33 -5.73
C GLY A 388 -18.11 4.35 -5.44
N ASP A 389 -17.43 3.24 -5.70
CA ASP A 389 -16.02 3.07 -5.34
C ASP A 389 -15.08 3.84 -6.26
N LEU A 390 -15.50 4.10 -7.50
CA LEU A 390 -14.75 4.98 -8.39
C LEU A 390 -14.72 6.42 -7.85
N GLU A 391 -15.86 6.98 -7.43
CA GLU A 391 -15.91 8.30 -6.77
C GLU A 391 -14.99 8.33 -5.55
N LYS A 392 -15.13 7.34 -4.65
CA LYS A 392 -14.30 7.25 -3.43
C LYS A 392 -12.80 7.25 -3.75
N ALA A 393 -12.39 6.49 -4.76
CA ALA A 393 -10.99 6.36 -5.16
C ALA A 393 -10.43 7.64 -5.79
N LEU A 394 -11.16 8.27 -6.72
CA LEU A 394 -10.74 9.53 -7.33
C LEU A 394 -10.61 10.64 -6.29
N ARG A 395 -11.57 10.74 -5.37
CA ARG A 395 -11.53 11.67 -4.24
C ARG A 395 -10.40 11.35 -3.25
N ALA A 396 -10.07 10.06 -3.05
CA ALA A 396 -8.92 9.66 -2.25
C ALA A 396 -7.62 10.19 -2.87
N ILE A 397 -7.45 10.09 -4.20
CA ILE A 397 -6.27 10.66 -4.89
C ILE A 397 -6.22 12.18 -4.65
N VAL A 398 -7.32 12.91 -4.82
CA VAL A 398 -7.37 14.36 -4.57
C VAL A 398 -6.95 14.69 -3.14
N LYS A 399 -7.48 13.98 -2.15
CA LYS A 399 -7.15 14.17 -0.74
C LYS A 399 -5.68 13.88 -0.44
N VAL A 400 -5.15 12.77 -0.96
CA VAL A 400 -3.74 12.38 -0.79
C VAL A 400 -2.80 13.41 -1.41
N VAL A 401 -3.12 13.90 -2.61
CA VAL A 401 -2.35 14.97 -3.29
C VAL A 401 -2.33 16.24 -2.45
N ARG A 402 -3.40 16.59 -1.79
CA ARG A 402 -3.50 17.80 -0.96
C ARG A 402 -2.87 17.67 0.40
N ASN A 403 -3.20 16.60 1.10
CA ASN A 403 -2.71 16.36 2.47
C ASN A 403 -2.84 14.88 2.83
N LYS A 404 -1.77 14.11 2.60
CA LYS A 404 -1.72 12.68 2.89
C LYS A 404 -1.90 12.37 4.39
N PRO A 405 -1.27 13.08 5.35
CA PRO A 405 -1.53 12.90 6.77
C PRO A 405 -3.00 13.12 7.15
N LEU A 406 -3.65 14.13 6.59
CA LEU A 406 -5.07 14.38 6.82
C LEU A 406 -5.96 13.25 6.28
N PHE A 407 -5.63 12.68 5.12
CA PHE A 407 -6.32 11.51 4.59
C PHE A 407 -6.28 10.33 5.56
N PHE A 408 -5.11 10.02 6.13
CA PHE A 408 -4.99 8.95 7.13
C PHE A 408 -5.69 9.28 8.45
N ALA A 409 -5.67 10.56 8.88
CA ALA A 409 -6.44 11.00 10.05
C ALA A 409 -7.95 10.78 9.87
N GLU A 410 -8.50 11.05 8.67
CA GLU A 410 -9.88 10.75 8.32
C GLU A 410 -10.19 9.25 8.37
N ARG A 411 -9.25 8.42 7.89
CA ARG A 411 -9.36 6.96 7.94
C ARG A 411 -9.34 6.43 9.39
N LEU A 412 -8.44 6.94 10.23
CA LEU A 412 -8.39 6.59 11.66
C LEU A 412 -9.69 7.00 12.38
N HIS A 413 -10.20 8.19 12.10
CA HIS A 413 -11.48 8.61 12.66
C HIS A 413 -12.62 7.68 12.22
N LYS A 414 -12.66 7.33 10.91
CA LYS A 414 -13.68 6.39 10.38
C LYS A 414 -13.59 5.02 11.06
N SER A 415 -12.38 4.54 11.36
CA SER A 415 -12.20 3.21 11.99
C SER A 415 -12.70 3.12 13.42
N MET A 416 -12.78 4.25 14.14
CA MET A 416 -13.20 4.33 15.53
C MET A 416 -14.56 5.02 15.73
N LYS A 417 -15.16 5.59 14.66
CA LYS A 417 -16.42 6.31 14.76
C LYS A 417 -17.62 5.36 14.66
N GLY A 418 -18.49 5.39 15.66
CA GLY A 418 -19.77 4.68 15.63
C GLY A 418 -19.85 3.54 16.63
N LEU A 419 -20.59 2.50 16.28
CA LEU A 419 -20.71 1.31 17.12
C LEU A 419 -19.65 0.28 16.71
N GLY A 420 -18.67 0.07 17.59
CA GLY A 420 -17.54 -0.84 17.35
C GLY A 420 -16.39 -0.20 16.56
N THR A 421 -15.28 -0.89 16.52
CA THR A 421 -14.02 -0.46 15.91
C THR A 421 -13.72 -1.29 14.66
N ASN A 422 -13.32 -0.66 13.56
CA ASN A 422 -12.65 -1.36 12.48
C ASN A 422 -11.17 -1.57 12.86
N ASP A 423 -10.93 -2.57 13.70
CA ASP A 423 -9.59 -2.88 14.23
C ASP A 423 -8.57 -3.15 13.13
N ARG A 424 -8.98 -3.80 12.04
CA ARG A 424 -8.08 -4.09 10.93
C ARG A 424 -7.53 -2.81 10.28
N GLN A 425 -8.41 -1.84 10.01
CA GLN A 425 -8.01 -0.54 9.49
C GLN A 425 -7.16 0.23 10.49
N LEU A 426 -7.56 0.25 11.78
CA LEU A 426 -6.82 0.91 12.84
C LEU A 426 -5.40 0.34 12.97
N ILE A 427 -5.25 -0.99 13.07
CA ILE A 427 -3.96 -1.68 13.15
C ILE A 427 -3.12 -1.36 11.91
N ARG A 428 -3.69 -1.48 10.71
CA ARG A 428 -2.96 -1.23 9.46
C ARG A 428 -2.35 0.17 9.44
N ILE A 429 -3.12 1.21 9.71
CA ILE A 429 -2.62 2.58 9.68
C ILE A 429 -1.59 2.80 10.80
N MET A 430 -1.88 2.40 12.03
CA MET A 430 -0.96 2.60 13.15
C MET A 430 0.39 1.92 12.92
N VAL A 431 0.40 0.67 12.47
CA VAL A 431 1.63 -0.11 12.23
C VAL A 431 2.42 0.41 11.04
N THR A 432 1.75 0.80 9.96
CA THR A 432 2.45 1.19 8.73
C THR A 432 2.87 2.66 8.71
N ARG A 433 2.28 3.50 9.56
CA ARG A 433 2.59 4.94 9.59
C ARG A 433 3.46 5.36 10.78
N CYS A 434 3.63 4.51 11.81
CA CYS A 434 4.40 4.89 13.00
C CYS A 434 5.86 5.25 12.72
N GLU A 435 6.48 4.65 11.74
CA GLU A 435 7.87 4.94 11.32
C GLU A 435 7.97 6.01 10.22
N VAL A 436 6.84 6.57 9.78
CA VAL A 436 6.79 7.52 8.66
C VAL A 436 6.30 8.89 9.10
N ASP A 437 5.00 9.01 9.41
CA ASP A 437 4.34 10.29 9.62
C ASP A 437 3.17 10.23 10.62
N LEU A 438 3.16 9.23 11.52
CA LEU A 438 2.05 9.08 12.47
C LEU A 438 1.91 10.30 13.40
N GLY A 439 2.98 11.01 13.68
CA GLY A 439 2.95 12.26 14.41
C GLY A 439 2.22 13.38 13.64
N ASP A 440 2.47 13.50 12.32
CA ASP A 440 1.74 14.44 11.48
C ASP A 440 0.26 14.05 11.35
N ILE A 441 -0.03 12.75 11.27
CA ILE A 441 -1.40 12.22 11.24
C ILE A 441 -2.14 12.57 12.54
N ALA A 442 -1.49 12.45 13.71
CA ALA A 442 -2.07 12.80 15.00
C ALA A 442 -2.32 14.31 15.11
N ASP A 443 -1.40 15.15 14.62
CA ASP A 443 -1.58 16.61 14.56
C ASP A 443 -2.80 16.98 13.67
N MET A 444 -2.92 16.34 12.50
CA MET A 444 -4.06 16.55 11.59
C MET A 444 -5.37 16.04 12.18
N PHE A 445 -5.34 14.93 12.89
CA PHE A 445 -6.50 14.38 13.59
C PHE A 445 -7.04 15.40 14.62
N GLN A 446 -6.18 15.89 15.48
CA GLN A 446 -6.55 16.90 16.49
C GLN A 446 -7.05 18.20 15.85
N SER A 447 -6.36 18.67 14.81
CA SER A 447 -6.76 19.89 14.10
C SER A 447 -8.14 19.77 13.47
N LYS A 448 -8.50 18.61 12.95
CA LYS A 448 -9.77 18.39 12.26
C LYS A 448 -10.94 18.10 13.18
N TYR A 449 -10.70 17.30 14.24
CA TYR A 449 -11.78 16.77 15.09
C TYR A 449 -11.85 17.43 16.46
N GLY A 450 -10.86 18.27 16.82
CA GLY A 450 -10.83 18.97 18.11
C GLY A 450 -10.35 18.11 19.29
N GLU A 451 -10.23 16.80 19.10
CA GLU A 451 -9.76 15.84 20.10
C GLU A 451 -8.49 15.14 19.62
N THR A 452 -7.66 14.66 20.55
CA THR A 452 -6.43 13.95 20.21
C THR A 452 -6.72 12.53 19.73
N LEU A 453 -5.87 12.01 18.85
CA LEU A 453 -5.90 10.59 18.47
C LEU A 453 -5.75 9.67 19.69
N GLN A 454 -4.95 10.09 20.69
CA GLN A 454 -4.83 9.41 21.98
C GLN A 454 -6.20 9.23 22.67
N SER A 455 -6.95 10.33 22.83
CA SER A 455 -8.26 10.32 23.50
C SER A 455 -9.23 9.35 22.81
N TRP A 456 -9.24 9.33 21.49
CA TRP A 456 -10.08 8.40 20.71
C TRP A 456 -9.69 6.93 20.92
N ILE A 457 -8.38 6.61 20.88
CA ILE A 457 -7.88 5.25 21.16
C ILE A 457 -8.21 4.84 22.61
N GLU A 458 -8.09 5.75 23.57
CA GLU A 458 -8.40 5.47 24.97
C GLU A 458 -9.89 5.20 25.19
N GLY A 459 -10.76 5.87 24.44
CA GLY A 459 -12.21 5.70 24.50
C GLY A 459 -12.71 4.45 23.79
N ASP A 460 -12.10 4.07 22.66
CA ASP A 460 -12.60 3.03 21.78
C ASP A 460 -11.93 1.65 21.99
N CYS A 461 -10.70 1.64 22.48
CA CYS A 461 -9.91 0.44 22.68
C CYS A 461 -9.68 0.13 24.17
N SER A 462 -9.31 -1.12 24.48
CA SER A 462 -9.08 -1.56 25.86
C SER A 462 -7.88 -2.51 26.01
N GLY A 463 -7.49 -2.81 27.24
CA GLY A 463 -6.49 -3.83 27.57
C GLY A 463 -5.08 -3.57 27.02
N HIS A 464 -4.38 -4.64 26.67
CA HIS A 464 -3.02 -4.58 26.13
C HIS A 464 -3.01 -4.09 24.67
N TYR A 465 -4.08 -4.32 23.91
CA TYR A 465 -4.29 -3.74 22.60
C TYR A 465 -4.22 -2.21 22.62
N LYS A 466 -5.01 -1.56 23.49
CA LYS A 466 -4.95 -0.11 23.70
C LYS A 466 -3.54 0.36 24.04
N LYS A 467 -2.87 -0.31 24.98
CA LYS A 467 -1.52 0.07 25.40
C LYS A 467 -0.51 -0.06 24.25
N CYS A 468 -0.67 -1.05 23.38
CA CYS A 468 0.17 -1.22 22.20
C CYS A 468 -0.04 -0.06 21.20
N LEU A 469 -1.27 0.31 20.90
CA LEU A 469 -1.60 1.47 20.04
C LEU A 469 -1.02 2.78 20.59
N LEU A 470 -1.17 3.02 21.92
CA LEU A 470 -0.59 4.19 22.57
C LEU A 470 0.95 4.15 22.56
N GLY A 471 1.54 2.96 22.67
CA GLY A 471 2.99 2.77 22.51
C GLY A 471 3.49 3.19 21.13
N LEU A 472 2.74 2.89 20.07
CA LEU A 472 3.05 3.34 18.71
C LEU A 472 2.94 4.86 18.53
N LEU A 473 2.12 5.53 19.35
CA LEU A 473 2.08 7.01 19.41
C LEU A 473 3.25 7.61 20.23
N GLY A 474 4.10 6.78 20.83
CA GLY A 474 5.18 7.24 21.71
C GLY A 474 4.75 7.58 23.13
N LEU A 475 3.54 7.16 23.56
CA LEU A 475 2.90 7.54 24.82
C LEU A 475 2.94 6.45 25.91
N TYR A 476 3.68 5.34 25.72
CA TYR A 476 3.69 4.20 26.64
C TYR A 476 5.10 3.73 27.03
#